data_f0d1e640f4e9fe9ac0df3023d80173da
#
_entry.id   f0d1e640f4e9fe9ac0df3023d80173da
#
_cell.length_a   1.000
_cell.length_b   1.000
_cell.length_c   1.000
_cell.angle_alpha   90.00
_cell.angle_beta   90.00
_cell.angle_gamma   90.00
#
_symmetry.space_group_name_H-M   'P 1'
#
loop_
_entity.id
_entity.type
_entity.pdbx_description
1 polymer ?
#
loop_
_entity_poly.entity_id
_entity_poly.type
_entity_poly.pdbx_seq_one_letter_code
_entity_poly.pdbx_strand_id
1 'polypeptide(L)'
;ILPPESGIYRNPFREWIGAQIRADAFGYAAPGWPEKAAELAFYDGAISHDKNGIYGEMFVAAMISSAFVLDDAEQIINAGLGEIPKNCRLARAVKDTLEWCKTHNGWREVWEKINENYGHYHGVHTINNAALVVMGIWFGVNDFEAGIVNTVRGGWDTDCTGASVGSVLGAIFGASKLPRKWTDVFNDTLKSSVAVSYTHLTLPTI
;
A
#
# COMPACT_ATOMS: atom_id res chain seq x y z
N ILE A 1 -28.46 -0.53 5.77
CA ILE A 1 -27.92 -0.05 4.50
C ILE A 1 -26.83 -1.02 4.08
N LEU A 2 -26.90 -1.53 2.87
CA LEU A 2 -25.96 -2.50 2.31
C LEU A 2 -24.92 -1.80 1.41
N PRO A 3 -23.76 -2.42 1.15
CA PRO A 3 -22.83 -1.93 0.14
C PRO A 3 -23.47 -1.85 -1.26
N PRO A 4 -23.15 -0.86 -2.07
CA PRO A 4 -22.16 0.22 -1.81
C PRO A 4 -22.75 1.43 -1.06
N GLU A 5 -24.05 1.47 -0.78
CA GLU A 5 -24.68 2.61 -0.12
C GLU A 5 -24.11 2.87 1.30
N SER A 6 -23.68 1.81 2.01
CA SER A 6 -23.07 1.92 3.33
C SER A 6 -21.79 2.76 3.32
N GLY A 7 -21.02 2.69 2.25
CA GLY A 7 -19.80 3.48 2.07
C GLY A 7 -20.07 4.97 1.83
N ILE A 8 -21.27 5.33 1.39
CA ILE A 8 -21.63 6.69 0.97
C ILE A 8 -22.52 7.40 2.00
N TYR A 9 -23.47 6.70 2.58
CA TYR A 9 -24.52 7.28 3.41
C TYR A 9 -23.98 7.94 4.67
N ARG A 10 -24.11 9.28 4.76
CA ARG A 10 -23.62 10.10 5.87
C ARG A 10 -22.15 9.87 6.21
N ASN A 11 -21.32 9.51 5.23
CA ASN A 11 -19.91 9.22 5.39
C ASN A 11 -19.05 10.33 4.76
N PRO A 12 -18.60 11.34 5.52
CA PRO A 12 -17.67 12.35 5.03
C PRO A 12 -16.26 11.82 4.82
N PHE A 13 -15.92 10.66 5.38
CA PHE A 13 -14.58 10.05 5.38
C PHE A 13 -14.39 8.98 4.31
N ARG A 14 -15.32 8.86 3.37
CA ARG A 14 -15.38 7.79 2.38
C ARG A 14 -14.18 7.70 1.42
N GLU A 15 -13.35 8.73 1.34
CA GLU A 15 -12.11 8.72 0.55
C GLU A 15 -10.84 8.81 1.44
N TRP A 16 -10.95 8.49 2.72
CA TRP A 16 -9.83 8.40 3.63
C TRP A 16 -9.11 7.05 3.48
N ILE A 17 -7.89 6.98 4.02
CA ILE A 17 -6.96 5.85 3.82
C ILE A 17 -7.37 4.54 4.52
N GLY A 18 -8.41 4.55 5.33
CA GLY A 18 -8.79 3.39 6.14
C GLY A 18 -9.13 2.11 5.36
N ALA A 19 -9.50 2.20 4.08
CA ALA A 19 -9.61 1.04 3.21
C ALA A 19 -8.21 0.62 2.72
N GLN A 20 -7.39 1.54 2.27
CA GLN A 20 -6.05 1.25 1.74
C GLN A 20 -5.16 0.48 2.73
N ILE A 21 -5.16 0.85 4.03
CA ILE A 21 -4.29 0.18 5.01
C ILE A 21 -4.63 -1.30 5.21
N ARG A 22 -5.87 -1.71 5.02
CA ARG A 22 -6.29 -3.10 5.23
C ARG A 22 -6.22 -4.00 3.98
N ALA A 23 -5.62 -3.50 2.91
CA ALA A 23 -5.45 -4.19 1.63
C ALA A 23 -4.58 -5.47 1.70
N ASP A 24 -3.75 -5.59 2.71
CA ASP A 24 -2.68 -6.59 2.84
C ASP A 24 -3.19 -8.01 2.65
N ALA A 25 -4.26 -8.39 3.37
CA ALA A 25 -4.81 -9.74 3.32
C ALA A 25 -5.23 -10.15 1.90
N PHE A 26 -5.73 -9.23 1.12
CA PHE A 26 -6.18 -9.48 -0.26
C PHE A 26 -5.00 -9.68 -1.22
N GLY A 27 -3.94 -8.88 -1.05
CA GLY A 27 -2.69 -9.06 -1.78
C GLY A 27 -2.02 -10.41 -1.45
N TYR A 28 -1.96 -10.77 -0.18
CA TYR A 28 -1.37 -12.04 0.26
C TYR A 28 -2.19 -13.26 -0.15
N ALA A 29 -3.52 -13.13 -0.26
CA ALA A 29 -4.40 -14.23 -0.66
C ALA A 29 -4.35 -14.54 -2.17
N ALA A 30 -3.81 -13.63 -2.98
CA ALA A 30 -3.75 -13.77 -4.44
C ALA A 30 -2.35 -13.46 -4.99
N PRO A 31 -1.28 -14.18 -4.56
CA PRO A 31 0.09 -13.90 -4.96
C PRO A 31 0.27 -14.05 -6.48
N GLY A 32 0.82 -13.00 -7.13
CA GLY A 32 1.02 -12.97 -8.59
C GLY A 32 -0.27 -12.83 -9.41
N TRP A 33 -1.40 -12.54 -8.76
CA TRP A 33 -2.69 -12.33 -9.44
C TRP A 33 -3.33 -10.99 -9.00
N PRO A 34 -2.78 -9.85 -9.48
CA PRO A 34 -3.19 -8.51 -9.04
C PRO A 34 -4.65 -8.19 -9.30
N GLU A 35 -5.23 -8.64 -10.43
CA GLU A 35 -6.64 -8.48 -10.75
C GLU A 35 -7.54 -9.11 -9.67
N LYS A 36 -7.21 -10.31 -9.22
CA LYS A 36 -7.98 -10.99 -8.16
C LYS A 36 -7.82 -10.30 -6.81
N ALA A 37 -6.62 -9.85 -6.48
CA ALA A 37 -6.37 -9.08 -5.26
C ALA A 37 -7.21 -7.79 -5.24
N ALA A 38 -7.23 -7.06 -6.35
CA ALA A 38 -8.02 -5.84 -6.50
C ALA A 38 -9.54 -6.10 -6.46
N GLU A 39 -10.02 -7.19 -7.05
CA GLU A 39 -11.43 -7.61 -6.95
C GLU A 39 -11.86 -7.83 -5.50
N LEU A 40 -11.06 -8.57 -4.73
CA LEU A 40 -11.34 -8.83 -3.31
C LEU A 40 -11.32 -7.53 -2.49
N ALA A 41 -10.34 -6.68 -2.72
CA ALA A 41 -10.22 -5.36 -2.09
C ALA A 41 -11.41 -4.44 -2.44
N PHE A 42 -11.91 -4.50 -3.67
CA PHE A 42 -13.11 -3.74 -4.05
C PHE A 42 -14.33 -4.10 -3.19
N TYR A 43 -14.57 -5.39 -2.96
CA TYR A 43 -15.72 -5.82 -2.16
C TYR A 43 -15.57 -5.39 -0.69
N ASP A 44 -14.38 -5.45 -0.11
CA ASP A 44 -14.14 -4.97 1.24
C ASP A 44 -14.25 -3.44 1.33
N GLY A 45 -13.60 -2.72 0.43
CA GLY A 45 -13.63 -1.25 0.40
C GLY A 45 -15.03 -0.68 0.26
N ALA A 46 -15.88 -1.30 -0.57
CA ALA A 46 -17.26 -0.87 -0.81
C ALA A 46 -18.16 -0.91 0.43
N ILE A 47 -17.78 -1.64 1.49
CA ILE A 47 -18.51 -1.67 2.75
C ILE A 47 -18.50 -0.30 3.44
N SER A 48 -17.38 0.42 3.38
CA SER A 48 -17.11 1.61 4.18
C SER A 48 -16.57 2.82 3.42
N HIS A 49 -16.16 2.66 2.17
CA HIS A 49 -15.53 3.69 1.35
C HIS A 49 -16.20 3.84 -0.02
N ASP A 50 -15.78 4.88 -0.76
CA ASP A 50 -16.27 5.18 -2.10
C ASP A 50 -15.12 5.76 -2.94
N LYS A 51 -15.22 5.64 -4.26
CA LYS A 51 -14.28 6.25 -5.23
C LYS A 51 -12.81 6.00 -4.88
N ASN A 52 -12.01 7.08 -4.70
CA ASN A 52 -10.57 6.93 -4.47
C ASN A 52 -10.25 6.19 -3.16
N GLY A 53 -11.14 6.13 -2.17
CA GLY A 53 -10.98 5.29 -0.98
C GLY A 53 -10.92 3.81 -1.34
N ILE A 54 -11.86 3.34 -2.17
CA ILE A 54 -11.86 1.96 -2.69
C ILE A 54 -10.65 1.73 -3.62
N TYR A 55 -10.39 2.68 -4.54
CA TYR A 55 -9.28 2.54 -5.48
C TYR A 55 -7.91 2.46 -4.79
N GLY A 56 -7.75 3.12 -3.63
CA GLY A 56 -6.53 3.01 -2.82
C GLY A 56 -6.30 1.59 -2.29
N GLU A 57 -7.35 0.93 -1.83
CA GLU A 57 -7.29 -0.46 -1.38
C GLU A 57 -6.97 -1.41 -2.54
N MET A 58 -7.68 -1.28 -3.66
CA MET A 58 -7.43 -2.07 -4.88
C MET A 58 -5.99 -1.90 -5.38
N PHE A 59 -5.48 -0.66 -5.40
CA PHE A 59 -4.14 -0.32 -5.82
C PHE A 59 -3.07 -1.01 -4.96
N VAL A 60 -3.19 -0.90 -3.64
CA VAL A 60 -2.21 -1.49 -2.71
C VAL A 60 -2.30 -3.02 -2.72
N ALA A 61 -3.50 -3.61 -2.73
CA ALA A 61 -3.67 -5.05 -2.83
C ALA A 61 -3.02 -5.62 -4.11
N ALA A 62 -3.21 -4.95 -5.25
CA ALA A 62 -2.60 -5.35 -6.52
C ALA A 62 -1.07 -5.22 -6.50
N MET A 63 -0.52 -4.16 -5.89
CA MET A 63 0.93 -4.02 -5.71
C MET A 63 1.51 -5.13 -4.84
N ILE A 64 0.89 -5.44 -3.70
CA ILE A 64 1.34 -6.53 -2.81
C ILE A 64 1.30 -7.87 -3.55
N SER A 65 0.21 -8.16 -4.26
CA SER A 65 0.09 -9.36 -5.09
C SER A 65 1.22 -9.48 -6.11
N SER A 66 1.51 -8.39 -6.81
CA SER A 66 2.56 -8.35 -7.84
C SER A 66 3.97 -8.48 -7.27
N ALA A 67 4.20 -8.00 -6.04
CA ALA A 67 5.49 -8.05 -5.36
C ALA A 67 5.97 -9.48 -5.02
N PHE A 68 5.10 -10.48 -5.10
CA PHE A 68 5.51 -11.89 -5.01
C PHE A 68 6.23 -12.43 -6.25
N VAL A 69 6.09 -11.75 -7.39
CA VAL A 69 6.63 -12.21 -8.68
C VAL A 69 7.43 -11.13 -9.42
N LEU A 70 7.43 -9.90 -8.91
CA LEU A 70 8.17 -8.76 -9.44
C LEU A 70 9.04 -8.16 -8.34
N ASP A 71 10.20 -7.62 -8.72
CA ASP A 71 11.15 -6.93 -7.83
C ASP A 71 11.50 -5.49 -8.29
N ASP A 72 10.91 -5.07 -9.40
CA ASP A 72 11.07 -3.71 -9.95
C ASP A 72 9.93 -2.80 -9.48
N ALA A 73 10.29 -1.66 -8.86
CA ALA A 73 9.32 -0.73 -8.30
C ALA A 73 8.34 -0.18 -9.34
N GLU A 74 8.82 0.15 -10.54
CA GLU A 74 7.96 0.70 -11.59
C GLU A 74 6.95 -0.33 -12.09
N GLN A 75 7.37 -1.57 -12.26
CA GLN A 75 6.48 -2.65 -12.71
C GLN A 75 5.40 -2.94 -11.67
N ILE A 76 5.76 -2.97 -10.37
CA ILE A 76 4.81 -3.17 -9.26
C ILE A 76 3.79 -2.04 -9.20
N ILE A 77 4.24 -0.78 -9.27
CA ILE A 77 3.35 0.39 -9.25
C ILE A 77 2.42 0.40 -10.47
N ASN A 78 2.94 0.05 -11.65
CA ASN A 78 2.14 -0.04 -12.86
C ASN A 78 1.13 -1.20 -12.82
N ALA A 79 1.44 -2.32 -12.18
CA ALA A 79 0.48 -3.39 -11.93
C ALA A 79 -0.69 -2.89 -11.08
N GLY A 80 -0.41 -2.16 -9.99
CA GLY A 80 -1.45 -1.50 -9.20
C GLY A 80 -2.29 -0.49 -9.99
N LEU A 81 -1.66 0.33 -10.83
CA LEU A 81 -2.35 1.27 -11.71
C LEU A 81 -3.25 0.59 -12.75
N GLY A 82 -2.92 -0.64 -13.15
CA GLY A 82 -3.72 -1.44 -14.07
C GLY A 82 -5.10 -1.79 -13.53
N GLU A 83 -5.23 -1.89 -12.21
CA GLU A 83 -6.43 -2.38 -11.52
C GLU A 83 -7.37 -1.26 -11.05
N ILE A 84 -7.05 -0.01 -11.31
CA ILE A 84 -7.90 1.13 -10.94
C ILE A 84 -8.30 1.97 -12.15
N PRO A 85 -9.39 2.78 -12.07
CA PRO A 85 -9.80 3.60 -13.20
C PRO A 85 -8.71 4.57 -13.65
N LYS A 86 -8.33 4.50 -14.92
CA LYS A 86 -7.17 5.23 -15.53
C LYS A 86 -7.21 6.76 -15.34
N ASN A 87 -8.43 7.33 -15.22
CA ASN A 87 -8.65 8.78 -15.16
C ASN A 87 -9.10 9.24 -13.77
N CYS A 88 -9.02 8.40 -12.73
CA CYS A 88 -9.32 8.82 -11.36
C CYS A 88 -8.20 9.71 -10.79
N ARG A 89 -8.53 10.48 -9.74
CA ARG A 89 -7.58 11.39 -9.09
C ARG A 89 -6.40 10.64 -8.47
N LEU A 90 -6.65 9.45 -7.92
CA LEU A 90 -5.60 8.59 -7.38
C LEU A 90 -4.60 8.17 -8.47
N ALA A 91 -5.09 7.68 -9.62
CA ALA A 91 -4.22 7.28 -10.73
C ALA A 91 -3.35 8.44 -11.23
N ARG A 92 -3.89 9.67 -11.22
CA ARG A 92 -3.11 10.86 -11.55
C ARG A 92 -1.99 11.10 -10.53
N ALA A 93 -2.31 11.09 -9.24
CA ALA A 93 -1.32 11.33 -8.19
C ALA A 93 -0.19 10.28 -8.21
N VAL A 94 -0.53 9.01 -8.45
CA VAL A 94 0.45 7.92 -8.59
C VAL A 94 1.35 8.16 -9.80
N LYS A 95 0.80 8.50 -10.95
CA LYS A 95 1.58 8.77 -12.18
C LYS A 95 2.51 9.98 -12.02
N ASP A 96 1.99 11.08 -11.48
CA ASP A 96 2.79 12.29 -11.23
C ASP A 96 3.95 11.96 -10.27
N THR A 97 3.69 11.20 -9.20
CA THR A 97 4.74 10.79 -8.25
C THR A 97 5.77 9.88 -8.90
N LEU A 98 5.35 8.93 -9.73
CA LEU A 98 6.26 8.04 -10.44
C LEU A 98 7.20 8.83 -11.38
N GLU A 99 6.69 9.84 -12.07
CA GLU A 99 7.51 10.72 -12.91
C GLU A 99 8.50 11.55 -12.07
N TRP A 100 8.09 12.04 -10.90
CA TRP A 100 9.03 12.73 -10.00
C TRP A 100 10.11 11.78 -9.48
N CYS A 101 9.75 10.55 -9.13
CA CYS A 101 10.71 9.53 -8.73
C CYS A 101 11.76 9.24 -9.80
N LYS A 102 11.37 9.25 -11.09
CA LYS A 102 12.29 9.05 -12.22
C LYS A 102 13.22 10.25 -12.47
N THR A 103 12.77 11.45 -12.15
CA THR A 103 13.46 12.69 -12.50
C THR A 103 14.24 13.31 -11.35
N HIS A 104 14.09 12.83 -10.12
CA HIS A 104 14.77 13.32 -8.94
C HIS A 104 15.53 12.19 -8.25
N ASN A 105 16.71 12.53 -7.71
CA ASN A 105 17.61 11.53 -7.11
C ASN A 105 17.34 11.25 -5.62
N GLY A 106 16.54 12.09 -4.96
CA GLY A 106 16.31 12.01 -3.52
C GLY A 106 14.83 12.00 -3.15
N TRP A 107 14.47 11.19 -2.15
CA TRP A 107 13.10 11.13 -1.67
C TRP A 107 12.54 12.48 -1.17
N ARG A 108 13.40 13.38 -0.66
CA ARG A 108 12.98 14.70 -0.16
C ARG A 108 12.49 15.59 -1.29
N GLU A 109 13.19 15.61 -2.41
CA GLU A 109 12.77 16.38 -3.59
C GLU A 109 11.44 15.88 -4.13
N VAL A 110 11.25 14.55 -4.15
CA VAL A 110 9.96 13.95 -4.53
C VAL A 110 8.87 14.29 -3.51
N TRP A 111 9.19 14.21 -2.21
CA TRP A 111 8.25 14.59 -1.14
C TRP A 111 7.81 16.05 -1.27
N GLU A 112 8.74 16.97 -1.58
CA GLU A 112 8.41 18.39 -1.80
C GLU A 112 7.40 18.54 -2.95
N LYS A 113 7.60 17.81 -4.06
CA LYS A 113 6.66 17.77 -5.18
C LYS A 113 5.29 17.20 -4.80
N ILE A 114 5.27 16.12 -4.02
CA ILE A 114 4.03 15.54 -3.50
C ILE A 114 3.31 16.56 -2.62
N ASN A 115 4.02 17.19 -1.70
CA ASN A 115 3.44 18.17 -0.78
C ASN A 115 2.92 19.44 -1.52
N GLU A 116 3.67 19.92 -2.50
CA GLU A 116 3.26 21.06 -3.33
C GLU A 116 1.95 20.79 -4.08
N ASN A 117 1.78 19.60 -4.64
CA ASN A 117 0.65 19.28 -5.50
C ASN A 117 -0.52 18.61 -4.76
N TYR A 118 -0.26 17.82 -3.72
CA TYR A 118 -1.25 17.00 -3.00
C TYR A 118 -1.34 17.29 -1.50
N GLY A 119 -0.53 18.19 -0.95
CA GLY A 119 -0.56 18.61 0.46
C GLY A 119 -1.83 19.37 0.87
N HIS A 120 -2.65 19.77 -0.09
CA HIS A 120 -3.95 20.40 0.18
C HIS A 120 -5.03 19.41 0.64
N TYR A 121 -4.83 18.10 0.44
CA TYR A 121 -5.70 17.07 0.99
C TYR A 121 -5.51 16.93 2.50
N HIS A 122 -6.57 16.50 3.19
CA HIS A 122 -6.47 16.18 4.61
C HIS A 122 -5.41 15.09 4.86
N GLY A 123 -4.71 15.14 6.00
CA GLY A 123 -3.62 14.21 6.32
C GLY A 123 -3.96 12.72 6.24
N VAL A 124 -5.22 12.34 6.40
CA VAL A 124 -5.72 10.95 6.27
C VAL A 124 -6.39 10.67 4.93
N HIS A 125 -6.27 11.54 3.94
CA HIS A 125 -6.87 11.28 2.63
C HIS A 125 -6.05 10.26 1.83
N THR A 126 -6.72 9.35 1.12
CA THR A 126 -6.05 8.27 0.36
C THR A 126 -5.06 8.80 -0.69
N ILE A 127 -5.36 9.90 -1.40
CA ILE A 127 -4.58 10.35 -2.56
C ILE A 127 -3.16 10.77 -2.18
N ASN A 128 -2.99 11.67 -1.21
CA ASN A 128 -1.67 12.15 -0.79
C ASN A 128 -0.86 11.03 -0.11
N ASN A 129 -1.52 10.18 0.67
CA ASN A 129 -0.87 9.04 1.30
C ASN A 129 -0.44 7.96 0.30
N ALA A 130 -1.23 7.67 -0.73
CA ALA A 130 -0.81 6.77 -1.80
C ALA A 130 0.41 7.29 -2.56
N ALA A 131 0.53 8.61 -2.76
CA ALA A 131 1.73 9.22 -3.33
C ALA A 131 2.98 8.96 -2.45
N LEU A 132 2.85 9.04 -1.11
CA LEU A 132 3.95 8.67 -0.20
C LEU A 132 4.30 7.19 -0.29
N VAL A 133 3.31 6.32 -0.43
CA VAL A 133 3.56 4.87 -0.60
C VAL A 133 4.34 4.60 -1.88
N VAL A 134 3.98 5.23 -3.00
CA VAL A 134 4.73 5.13 -4.27
C VAL A 134 6.18 5.59 -4.10
N MET A 135 6.40 6.75 -3.49
CA MET A 135 7.74 7.25 -3.18
C MET A 135 8.52 6.26 -2.30
N GLY A 136 7.88 5.73 -1.26
CA GLY A 136 8.51 4.77 -0.34
C GLY A 136 8.93 3.48 -1.01
N ILE A 137 8.09 2.92 -1.90
CA ILE A 137 8.42 1.71 -2.67
C ILE A 137 9.58 2.01 -3.62
N TRP A 138 9.53 3.13 -4.36
CA TRP A 138 10.57 3.50 -5.33
C TRP A 138 11.96 3.58 -4.70
N PHE A 139 12.09 4.29 -3.58
CA PHE A 139 13.38 4.44 -2.88
C PHE A 139 13.70 3.29 -1.93
N GLY A 140 12.76 2.37 -1.70
CA GLY A 140 12.88 1.24 -0.79
C GLY A 140 13.18 -0.10 -1.46
N VAL A 141 13.00 -0.23 -2.78
CA VAL A 141 13.12 -1.53 -3.47
C VAL A 141 14.50 -2.19 -3.30
N ASN A 142 15.55 -1.43 -3.06
CA ASN A 142 16.90 -1.91 -2.75
C ASN A 142 17.31 -1.73 -1.28
N ASP A 143 16.49 -1.07 -0.47
CA ASP A 143 16.76 -0.80 0.95
C ASP A 143 15.43 -0.74 1.71
N PHE A 144 15.07 -1.86 2.33
CA PHE A 144 13.83 -2.02 3.09
C PHE A 144 13.62 -0.94 4.15
N GLU A 145 14.69 -0.62 4.91
CA GLU A 145 14.61 0.37 5.96
C GLU A 145 14.41 1.78 5.39
N ALA A 146 15.16 2.14 4.36
CA ALA A 146 15.03 3.43 3.71
C ALA A 146 13.61 3.65 3.18
N GLY A 147 12.98 2.61 2.60
CA GLY A 147 11.61 2.66 2.13
C GLY A 147 10.63 3.04 3.24
N ILE A 148 10.64 2.32 4.35
CA ILE A 148 9.73 2.59 5.49
C ILE A 148 10.05 3.93 6.14
N VAL A 149 11.33 4.18 6.49
CA VAL A 149 11.73 5.38 7.22
C VAL A 149 11.45 6.65 6.43
N ASN A 150 11.75 6.67 5.14
CA ASN A 150 11.51 7.85 4.31
C ASN A 150 10.01 8.12 4.13
N THR A 151 9.19 7.07 4.01
CA THR A 151 7.74 7.20 3.93
C THR A 151 7.16 7.79 5.21
N VAL A 152 7.54 7.23 6.37
CA VAL A 152 7.07 7.72 7.69
C VAL A 152 7.55 9.15 7.95
N ARG A 153 8.76 9.52 7.53
CA ARG A 153 9.27 10.90 7.62
C ARG A 153 8.52 11.88 6.73
N GLY A 154 7.82 11.40 5.71
CA GLY A 154 6.92 12.21 4.89
C GLY A 154 5.70 12.75 5.64
N GLY A 155 5.36 12.17 6.79
CA GLY A 155 4.25 12.63 7.62
C GLY A 155 2.89 12.09 7.15
N TRP A 156 1.83 12.85 7.43
CA TRP A 156 0.42 12.52 7.23
C TRP A 156 0.01 11.27 8.01
N ASP A 157 -0.54 10.23 7.37
CA ASP A 157 -0.99 9.01 8.02
C ASP A 157 0.13 7.95 8.02
N THR A 158 1.06 8.10 8.95
CA THR A 158 2.35 7.41 8.94
C THR A 158 2.27 5.91 9.22
N ASP A 159 1.33 5.48 10.05
CA ASP A 159 1.10 4.06 10.33
C ASP A 159 0.54 3.35 9.09
N CYS A 160 -0.44 3.96 8.42
CA CYS A 160 -1.00 3.42 7.19
C CYS A 160 0.03 3.36 6.06
N THR A 161 0.78 4.44 5.82
CA THR A 161 1.74 4.48 4.72
C THR A 161 2.96 3.60 4.98
N GLY A 162 3.46 3.59 6.21
CA GLY A 162 4.56 2.71 6.62
C GLY A 162 4.20 1.23 6.53
N ALA A 163 2.98 0.85 6.95
CA ALA A 163 2.49 -0.51 6.82
C ALA A 163 2.38 -0.95 5.36
N SER A 164 1.75 -0.13 4.50
CA SER A 164 1.59 -0.46 3.07
C SER A 164 2.94 -0.64 2.36
N VAL A 165 3.92 0.26 2.62
CA VAL A 165 5.28 0.12 2.08
C VAL A 165 5.96 -1.13 2.64
N GLY A 166 5.82 -1.37 3.95
CA GLY A 166 6.38 -2.56 4.60
C GLY A 166 5.85 -3.86 4.01
N SER A 167 4.56 -3.92 3.67
CA SER A 167 3.94 -5.09 3.05
C SER A 167 4.45 -5.36 1.64
N VAL A 168 4.53 -4.33 0.79
CA VAL A 168 5.07 -4.48 -0.58
C VAL A 168 6.54 -4.87 -0.55
N LEU A 169 7.37 -4.12 0.19
CA LEU A 169 8.80 -4.41 0.29
C LEU A 169 9.06 -5.76 0.98
N GLY A 170 8.27 -6.10 2.00
CA GLY A 170 8.35 -7.40 2.67
C GLY A 170 8.13 -8.58 1.72
N ALA A 171 7.19 -8.45 0.77
CA ALA A 171 6.94 -9.46 -0.27
C ALA A 171 8.13 -9.54 -1.25
N ILE A 172 8.73 -8.41 -1.64
CA ILE A 172 9.90 -8.36 -2.53
C ILE A 172 11.12 -9.03 -1.87
N PHE A 173 11.43 -8.62 -0.64
CA PHE A 173 12.64 -9.11 0.05
C PHE A 173 12.49 -10.55 0.54
N GLY A 174 11.29 -10.95 0.93
CA GLY A 174 11.06 -12.20 1.64
C GLY A 174 11.71 -12.22 3.03
N ALA A 175 11.24 -13.09 3.91
CA ALA A 175 11.62 -13.11 5.33
C ALA A 175 13.15 -13.22 5.56
N SER A 176 13.85 -13.98 4.72
CA SER A 176 15.29 -14.25 4.88
C SER A 176 16.19 -13.04 4.58
N LYS A 177 15.72 -12.07 3.80
CA LYS A 177 16.49 -10.87 3.43
C LYS A 177 16.10 -9.64 4.24
N LEU A 178 15.05 -9.72 5.07
CA LEU A 178 14.67 -8.61 5.93
C LEU A 178 15.74 -8.37 7.02
N PRO A 179 16.07 -7.10 7.33
CA PRO A 179 17.03 -6.81 8.40
C PRO A 179 16.51 -7.32 9.75
N ARG A 180 17.33 -8.09 10.46
CA ARG A 180 16.95 -8.76 11.72
C ARG A 180 16.37 -7.83 12.78
N LYS A 181 16.81 -6.58 12.84
CA LYS A 181 16.24 -5.57 13.76
C LYS A 181 14.74 -5.33 13.57
N TRP A 182 14.20 -5.61 12.36
CA TRP A 182 12.77 -5.49 12.05
C TRP A 182 12.00 -6.77 12.35
N THR A 183 12.66 -7.93 12.35
CA THR A 183 12.02 -9.25 12.49
C THR A 183 12.21 -9.89 13.85
N ASP A 184 13.36 -9.69 14.50
CA ASP A 184 13.69 -10.36 15.78
C ASP A 184 12.74 -10.00 16.93
N VAL A 185 12.14 -8.81 16.88
CA VAL A 185 11.15 -8.36 17.89
C VAL A 185 9.87 -9.19 17.90
N PHE A 186 9.53 -9.85 16.80
CA PHE A 186 8.32 -10.68 16.68
C PHE A 186 8.53 -12.11 17.17
N ASN A 187 9.77 -12.53 17.35
CA ASN A 187 10.11 -13.86 17.84
C ASN A 187 9.41 -14.98 17.04
N ASP A 188 9.28 -14.77 15.73
CA ASP A 188 8.57 -15.64 14.78
C ASP A 188 7.14 -16.01 15.24
N THR A 189 6.45 -15.07 15.88
CA THR A 189 5.14 -15.30 16.49
C THR A 189 4.10 -14.34 15.92
N LEU A 190 3.01 -14.90 15.39
CA LEU A 190 1.80 -14.16 14.99
C LEU A 190 0.66 -14.51 15.94
N LYS A 191 0.10 -13.48 16.61
CA LYS A 191 -1.16 -13.61 17.37
C LYS A 191 -2.31 -13.09 16.52
N SER A 192 -3.30 -13.93 16.27
CA SER A 192 -4.50 -13.56 15.51
C SER A 192 -5.76 -13.77 16.35
N SER A 193 -6.74 -12.86 16.18
CA SER A 193 -8.10 -13.03 16.72
C SER A 193 -9.00 -13.87 15.81
N VAL A 194 -8.54 -14.18 14.60
CA VAL A 194 -9.22 -15.12 13.72
C VAL A 194 -9.08 -16.52 14.31
N ALA A 195 -10.18 -17.26 14.43
CA ALA A 195 -10.18 -18.61 14.92
C ALA A 195 -9.45 -19.55 13.93
N VAL A 196 -8.15 -19.67 14.09
CA VAL A 196 -7.29 -20.58 13.33
C VAL A 196 -6.76 -21.64 14.29
N SER A 197 -6.70 -22.87 13.84
CA SER A 197 -6.21 -24.00 14.65
C SER A 197 -4.69 -23.97 14.90
N TYR A 198 -3.94 -23.03 14.35
CA TYR A 198 -2.48 -22.93 14.47
C TYR A 198 -2.06 -21.51 14.81
N THR A 199 -1.37 -21.33 15.92
CA THR A 199 -0.80 -20.06 16.37
C THR A 199 0.68 -19.89 16.00
N HIS A 200 1.28 -20.87 15.35
CA HIS A 200 2.66 -20.82 14.89
C HIS A 200 2.71 -21.08 13.38
N LEU A 201 3.13 -20.08 12.64
CA LEU A 201 3.55 -20.23 11.26
C LEU A 201 5.02 -20.61 11.28
N THR A 202 5.32 -21.90 11.28
CA THR A 202 6.66 -22.34 10.91
C THR A 202 6.82 -22.10 9.43
N LEU A 203 7.54 -21.03 9.07
CA LEU A 203 7.97 -20.85 7.69
C LEU A 203 8.86 -22.04 7.31
N PRO A 204 8.61 -22.72 6.18
CA PRO A 204 9.52 -23.76 5.73
C PRO A 204 10.91 -23.11 5.53
N THR A 205 11.89 -23.62 6.27
CA THR A 205 13.29 -23.33 6.00
C THR A 205 13.63 -23.96 4.65
N ILE A 206 13.74 -23.14 3.62
CA ILE A 206 14.33 -23.53 2.33
C ILE A 206 15.78 -23.08 2.31
#